data_303e9d45c2315ba7ba9f9364cbb069db
#
_entry.id   303e9d45c2315ba7ba9f9364cbb069db
#
_cell.length_a   1.000
_cell.length_b   1.000
_cell.length_c   1.000
_cell.angle_alpha   90.00
_cell.angle_beta   90.00
_cell.angle_gamma   90.00
#
_symmetry.space_group_name_H-M   'P 1'
#
loop_
_entity.id
_entity.type
_entity.pdbx_description
1 polymer ?
#
loop_
_entity_poly.entity_id
_entity_poly.type
_entity_poly.pdbx_seq_one_letter_code
_entity_poly.pdbx_strand_id
1 'polypeptide(L)'
;MALLDPKPTYKPFAYPWAFEAWQLQQRLHWLPDEVPLADDVKDWQRALTEGERNLLTHIFRFFTQADVEVNNCYMKHYSQVFEPTEVQMMLSAFSNTETIHIAAYSHLLDTIGMPEVEYSAFLHYKAMRDKFDYMQGFSAESKRSIALTMAVFGAFTEGVQLFASFAVLLNFPRFNKMKGMGQIVAWSARDETLHTLSVIRLFQTFTEEY
;
A
#
# COMPACT_ATOMS: atom_id res chain seq x y z
N MET A 1 -6.35 19.15 22.59
CA MET A 1 -7.13 18.14 21.84
C MET A 1 -6.10 17.18 21.28
N ALA A 2 -6.19 15.94 21.65
CA ALA A 2 -5.24 14.91 21.24
C ALA A 2 -5.84 13.98 20.17
N LEU A 3 -5.00 13.14 19.56
CA LEU A 3 -5.39 12.27 18.43
C LEU A 3 -6.52 11.27 18.73
N LEU A 4 -6.72 10.92 20.01
CA LEU A 4 -7.79 10.01 20.45
C LEU A 4 -8.98 10.73 21.07
N ASP A 5 -9.00 12.07 21.04
CA ASP A 5 -10.09 12.85 21.64
C ASP A 5 -11.16 13.16 20.57
N PRO A 6 -12.44 12.82 20.83
CA PRO A 6 -13.51 13.13 19.92
C PRO A 6 -13.72 14.64 19.80
N LYS A 7 -14.10 15.11 18.62
CA LYS A 7 -14.36 16.50 18.31
C LYS A 7 -15.75 16.68 17.70
N PRO A 8 -16.59 17.56 18.25
CA PRO A 8 -17.95 17.76 17.74
C PRO A 8 -18.01 18.58 16.44
N THR A 9 -16.92 19.23 16.06
CA THR A 9 -16.84 20.09 14.87
C THR A 9 -15.63 19.74 14.02
N TYR A 10 -15.77 19.85 12.70
CA TYR A 10 -14.64 19.57 11.78
C TYR A 10 -13.59 20.70 11.75
N LYS A 11 -13.89 21.90 12.27
CA LYS A 11 -12.92 23.01 12.36
C LYS A 11 -12.91 23.63 13.77
N PRO A 12 -11.81 24.32 14.13
CA PRO A 12 -10.52 24.42 13.42
C PRO A 12 -9.76 23.07 13.37
N PHE A 13 -8.96 22.83 12.35
CA PHE A 13 -8.11 21.64 12.28
C PHE A 13 -7.00 21.71 13.34
N ALA A 14 -6.89 20.65 14.15
CA ALA A 14 -5.81 20.50 15.13
C ALA A 14 -4.52 20.01 14.45
N TYR A 15 -4.66 19.24 13.37
CA TYR A 15 -3.55 18.66 12.60
C TYR A 15 -3.62 19.07 11.13
N PRO A 16 -3.32 20.35 10.77
CA PRO A 16 -3.43 20.85 9.40
C PRO A 16 -2.63 20.02 8.39
N TRP A 17 -1.51 19.42 8.82
CA TRP A 17 -0.70 18.54 7.98
C TRP A 17 -1.44 17.32 7.47
N ALA A 18 -2.38 16.76 8.26
CA ALA A 18 -3.20 15.63 7.83
C ALA A 18 -4.19 16.06 6.73
N PHE A 19 -4.76 17.26 6.85
CA PHE A 19 -5.58 17.82 5.78
C PHE A 19 -4.77 18.10 4.50
N GLU A 20 -3.54 18.60 4.63
CA GLU A 20 -2.64 18.80 3.50
C GLU A 20 -2.28 17.48 2.79
N ALA A 21 -2.02 16.42 3.58
CA ALA A 21 -1.78 15.08 3.05
C ALA A 21 -3.01 14.54 2.31
N TRP A 22 -4.21 14.68 2.87
CA TRP A 22 -5.46 14.38 2.18
C TRP A 22 -5.59 15.12 0.86
N GLN A 23 -5.34 16.46 0.84
CA GLN A 23 -5.42 17.25 -0.38
C GLN A 23 -4.42 16.79 -1.45
N LEU A 24 -3.21 16.42 -1.03
CA LEU A 24 -2.20 15.90 -1.94
C LEU A 24 -2.63 14.57 -2.55
N GLN A 25 -3.15 13.65 -1.75
CA GLN A 25 -3.65 12.37 -2.26
C GLN A 25 -4.77 12.54 -3.29
N GLN A 26 -5.70 13.50 -3.08
CA GLN A 26 -6.76 13.77 -4.06
C GLN A 26 -6.20 14.25 -5.42
N ARG A 27 -5.07 14.95 -5.42
CA ARG A 27 -4.40 15.43 -6.65
C ARG A 27 -3.58 14.34 -7.35
N LEU A 28 -3.22 13.29 -6.63
CA LEU A 28 -2.44 12.16 -7.13
C LEU A 28 -3.31 11.00 -7.65
N HIS A 29 -4.63 11.16 -7.60
CA HIS A 29 -5.58 10.12 -8.00
C HIS A 29 -5.34 9.63 -9.44
N TRP A 30 -5.48 8.33 -9.63
CA TRP A 30 -5.38 7.64 -10.92
C TRP A 30 -6.24 6.39 -10.90
N LEU A 31 -6.50 5.81 -12.08
CA LEU A 31 -7.26 4.57 -12.22
C LEU A 31 -6.48 3.54 -13.06
N PRO A 32 -6.68 2.24 -12.84
CA PRO A 32 -5.94 1.17 -13.53
C PRO A 32 -6.05 1.22 -15.05
N ASP A 33 -7.19 1.63 -15.60
CA ASP A 33 -7.45 1.73 -17.04
C ASP A 33 -6.72 2.86 -17.74
N GLU A 34 -6.11 3.78 -17.01
CA GLU A 34 -5.20 4.80 -17.55
C GLU A 34 -3.85 4.22 -18.00
N VAL A 35 -3.53 2.98 -17.59
CA VAL A 35 -2.23 2.35 -17.90
C VAL A 35 -2.39 1.33 -19.04
N PRO A 36 -1.77 1.58 -20.22
CA PRO A 36 -1.82 0.62 -21.33
C PRO A 36 -0.93 -0.60 -21.04
N LEU A 37 -1.52 -1.81 -21.04
CA LEU A 37 -0.85 -3.07 -20.76
C LEU A 37 -0.60 -3.96 -21.99
N ALA A 38 -0.96 -3.51 -23.19
CA ALA A 38 -0.86 -4.33 -24.40
C ALA A 38 0.58 -4.78 -24.73
N ASP A 39 1.58 -3.97 -24.40
CA ASP A 39 2.98 -4.33 -24.60
C ASP A 39 3.48 -5.26 -23.49
N ASP A 40 2.98 -5.13 -22.28
CA ASP A 40 3.29 -6.04 -21.17
C ASP A 40 2.84 -7.48 -21.48
N VAL A 41 1.70 -7.66 -22.14
CA VAL A 41 1.26 -8.99 -22.63
C VAL A 41 2.28 -9.60 -23.61
N LYS A 42 2.78 -8.81 -24.55
CA LYS A 42 3.79 -9.27 -25.50
C LYS A 42 5.10 -9.62 -24.80
N ASP A 43 5.53 -8.76 -23.88
CA ASP A 43 6.73 -8.97 -23.11
C ASP A 43 6.64 -10.23 -22.25
N TRP A 44 5.52 -10.43 -21.55
CA TRP A 44 5.25 -11.61 -20.75
C TRP A 44 5.33 -12.90 -21.57
N GLN A 45 4.77 -12.89 -22.78
CA GLN A 45 4.72 -14.07 -23.64
C GLN A 45 6.04 -14.37 -24.36
N ARG A 46 6.83 -13.34 -24.74
CA ARG A 46 7.91 -13.48 -25.72
C ARG A 46 9.25 -12.86 -25.32
N ALA A 47 9.25 -11.75 -24.57
CA ALA A 47 10.47 -11.00 -24.31
C ALA A 47 11.14 -11.37 -22.97
N LEU A 48 10.36 -11.83 -21.99
CA LEU A 48 10.89 -12.27 -20.70
C LEU A 48 11.50 -13.67 -20.80
N THR A 49 12.67 -13.83 -20.18
CA THR A 49 13.24 -15.15 -19.91
C THR A 49 12.40 -15.90 -18.86
N GLU A 50 12.60 -17.21 -18.75
CA GLU A 50 11.93 -18.02 -17.72
C GLU A 50 12.29 -17.52 -16.29
N GLY A 51 13.56 -17.16 -16.06
CA GLY A 51 14.01 -16.60 -14.78
C GLY A 51 13.34 -15.27 -14.43
N GLU A 52 13.18 -14.36 -15.42
CA GLU A 52 12.48 -13.10 -15.23
C GLU A 52 10.99 -13.30 -14.92
N ARG A 53 10.30 -14.19 -15.65
CA ARG A 53 8.91 -14.53 -15.34
C ARG A 53 8.75 -15.14 -13.96
N ASN A 54 9.64 -16.03 -13.58
CA ASN A 54 9.63 -16.64 -12.25
C ASN A 54 9.81 -15.59 -11.15
N LEU A 55 10.79 -14.67 -11.31
CA LEU A 55 11.00 -13.58 -10.37
C LEU A 55 9.74 -12.69 -10.23
N LEU A 56 9.17 -12.25 -11.35
CA LEU A 56 7.96 -11.43 -11.35
C LEU A 56 6.77 -12.15 -10.71
N THR A 57 6.58 -13.44 -11.01
CA THR A 57 5.52 -14.25 -10.41
C THR A 57 5.62 -14.28 -8.88
N HIS A 58 6.83 -14.45 -8.34
CA HIS A 58 7.03 -14.43 -6.90
C HIS A 58 6.75 -13.07 -6.26
N ILE A 59 7.12 -11.98 -6.93
CA ILE A 59 6.83 -10.63 -6.43
C ILE A 59 5.33 -10.36 -6.52
N PHE A 60 4.66 -10.73 -7.60
CA PHE A 60 3.23 -10.54 -7.75
C PHE A 60 2.42 -11.32 -6.69
N ARG A 61 2.81 -12.56 -6.35
CA ARG A 61 2.22 -13.31 -5.22
C ARG A 61 2.30 -12.56 -3.90
N PHE A 62 3.37 -11.79 -3.71
CA PHE A 62 3.50 -10.94 -2.53
C PHE A 62 2.51 -9.77 -2.57
N PHE A 63 2.40 -9.06 -3.70
CA PHE A 63 1.50 -7.91 -3.84
C PHE A 63 0.02 -8.27 -3.74
N THR A 64 -0.40 -9.46 -4.18
CA THR A 64 -1.82 -9.89 -4.06
C THR A 64 -2.33 -9.87 -2.62
N GLN A 65 -1.44 -9.84 -1.63
CA GLN A 65 -1.80 -9.83 -0.21
C GLN A 65 -1.36 -8.55 0.51
N ALA A 66 -0.23 -7.94 0.13
CA ALA A 66 0.34 -6.83 0.88
C ALA A 66 -0.62 -5.64 0.98
N ASP A 67 -1.16 -5.18 -0.14
CA ASP A 67 -2.07 -4.03 -0.19
C ASP A 67 -3.41 -4.32 0.50
N VAL A 68 -3.87 -5.59 0.50
CA VAL A 68 -5.04 -6.02 1.27
C VAL A 68 -4.81 -5.87 2.77
N GLU A 69 -3.64 -6.25 3.28
CA GLU A 69 -3.31 -6.12 4.70
C GLU A 69 -3.12 -4.65 5.10
N VAL A 70 -2.50 -3.84 4.26
CA VAL A 70 -2.36 -2.40 4.49
C VAL A 70 -3.73 -1.73 4.52
N ASN A 71 -4.60 -2.00 3.54
CA ASN A 71 -5.97 -1.47 3.54
C ASN A 71 -6.76 -1.92 4.78
N ASN A 72 -6.65 -3.19 5.19
CA ASN A 72 -7.26 -3.68 6.42
C ASN A 72 -6.77 -2.92 7.66
N CYS A 73 -5.48 -2.54 7.71
CA CYS A 73 -4.94 -1.74 8.80
C CYS A 73 -5.62 -0.37 8.89
N TYR A 74 -5.76 0.33 7.75
CA TYR A 74 -6.50 1.60 7.70
C TYR A 74 -7.95 1.45 8.16
N MET A 75 -8.66 0.46 7.66
CA MET A 75 -10.09 0.26 7.91
C MET A 75 -10.41 -0.27 9.31
N LYS A 76 -9.62 -1.23 9.81
CA LYS A 76 -9.93 -1.98 11.04
C LYS A 76 -9.22 -1.43 12.27
N HIS A 77 -8.09 -0.75 12.09
CA HIS A 77 -7.29 -0.25 13.20
C HIS A 77 -7.30 1.28 13.26
N TYR A 78 -6.78 1.98 12.27
CA TYR A 78 -6.59 3.43 12.34
C TYR A 78 -7.90 4.21 12.37
N SER A 79 -8.85 3.90 11.47
CA SER A 79 -10.14 4.59 11.40
C SER A 79 -11.01 4.43 12.64
N GLN A 80 -10.71 3.45 13.49
CA GLN A 80 -11.47 3.18 14.72
C GLN A 80 -10.94 3.95 15.93
N VAL A 81 -9.74 4.51 15.87
CA VAL A 81 -9.08 5.09 17.06
C VAL A 81 -8.72 6.56 16.89
N PHE A 82 -8.45 7.04 15.68
CA PHE A 82 -8.12 8.43 15.45
C PHE A 82 -9.38 9.26 15.20
N GLU A 83 -9.65 10.22 16.09
CA GLU A 83 -10.91 10.97 16.14
C GLU A 83 -10.91 12.30 15.34
N PRO A 84 -9.78 13.03 15.15
CA PRO A 84 -9.82 14.31 14.43
C PRO A 84 -10.22 14.12 12.96
N THR A 85 -11.18 14.93 12.51
CA THR A 85 -11.78 14.82 11.17
C THR A 85 -10.73 14.86 10.05
N GLU A 86 -9.74 15.74 10.15
CA GLU A 86 -8.67 15.85 9.16
C GLU A 86 -7.77 14.60 9.10
N VAL A 87 -7.57 13.92 10.22
CA VAL A 87 -6.83 12.65 10.28
C VAL A 87 -7.67 11.54 9.66
N GLN A 88 -8.95 11.46 9.99
CA GLN A 88 -9.86 10.49 9.37
C GLN A 88 -9.99 10.69 7.86
N MET A 89 -10.04 11.94 7.38
CA MET A 89 -10.03 12.27 5.96
C MET A 89 -8.76 11.73 5.27
N MET A 90 -7.60 11.97 5.86
CA MET A 90 -6.31 11.47 5.35
C MET A 90 -6.29 9.94 5.28
N LEU A 91 -6.63 9.26 6.37
CA LEU A 91 -6.65 7.80 6.45
C LEU A 91 -7.66 7.17 5.48
N SER A 92 -8.82 7.80 5.30
CA SER A 92 -9.82 7.35 4.33
C SER A 92 -9.34 7.50 2.88
N ALA A 93 -8.62 8.57 2.57
CA ALA A 93 -8.03 8.76 1.24
C ALA A 93 -6.93 7.71 0.96
N PHE A 94 -6.09 7.42 1.93
CA PHE A 94 -5.06 6.38 1.80
C PHE A 94 -5.69 5.00 1.64
N SER A 95 -6.66 4.63 2.47
CA SER A 95 -7.42 3.39 2.30
C SER A 95 -8.07 3.26 0.91
N ASN A 96 -8.64 4.35 0.37
CA ASN A 96 -9.15 4.34 -1.00
C ASN A 96 -8.03 4.11 -2.03
N THR A 97 -6.86 4.68 -1.83
CA THR A 97 -5.71 4.48 -2.73
C THR A 97 -5.23 3.03 -2.72
N GLU A 98 -5.24 2.35 -1.57
CA GLU A 98 -4.96 0.91 -1.50
C GLU A 98 -5.94 0.09 -2.35
N THR A 99 -7.21 0.48 -2.44
CA THR A 99 -8.16 -0.20 -3.34
C THR A 99 -7.81 -0.01 -4.81
N ILE A 100 -7.20 1.11 -5.17
CA ILE A 100 -6.72 1.37 -6.54
C ILE A 100 -5.49 0.50 -6.83
N HIS A 101 -4.55 0.38 -5.88
CA HIS A 101 -3.39 -0.51 -5.99
C HIS A 101 -3.82 -1.96 -6.19
N ILE A 102 -4.72 -2.48 -5.35
CA ILE A 102 -5.31 -3.82 -5.48
C ILE A 102 -5.93 -4.02 -6.87
N ALA A 103 -6.74 -3.08 -7.32
CA ALA A 103 -7.40 -3.14 -8.62
C ALA A 103 -6.38 -3.11 -9.77
N ALA A 104 -5.32 -2.30 -9.68
CA ALA A 104 -4.30 -2.17 -10.70
C ALA A 104 -3.43 -3.44 -10.82
N TYR A 105 -3.01 -4.01 -9.70
CA TYR A 105 -2.28 -5.28 -9.74
C TYR A 105 -3.16 -6.44 -10.20
N SER A 106 -4.43 -6.50 -9.78
CA SER A 106 -5.38 -7.47 -10.29
C SER A 106 -5.56 -7.34 -11.81
N HIS A 107 -5.77 -6.12 -12.30
CA HIS A 107 -5.90 -5.85 -13.73
C HIS A 107 -4.64 -6.24 -14.53
N LEU A 108 -3.45 -5.97 -14.00
CA LEU A 108 -2.18 -6.39 -14.60
C LEU A 108 -2.10 -7.91 -14.71
N LEU A 109 -2.37 -8.64 -13.61
CA LEU A 109 -2.25 -10.09 -13.55
C LEU A 109 -3.26 -10.78 -14.49
N ASP A 110 -4.51 -10.32 -14.52
CA ASP A 110 -5.53 -10.81 -15.43
C ASP A 110 -5.13 -10.56 -16.90
N THR A 111 -4.62 -9.36 -17.20
CA THR A 111 -4.23 -8.95 -18.55
C THR A 111 -3.07 -9.78 -19.09
N ILE A 112 -2.07 -10.10 -18.28
CA ILE A 112 -0.95 -10.96 -18.71
C ILE A 112 -1.31 -12.46 -18.72
N GLY A 113 -2.51 -12.83 -18.24
CA GLY A 113 -3.03 -14.20 -18.23
C GLY A 113 -2.46 -15.06 -17.10
N MET A 114 -2.23 -14.48 -15.92
CA MET A 114 -1.78 -15.24 -14.77
C MET A 114 -2.91 -16.11 -14.21
N PRO A 115 -2.68 -17.41 -13.94
CA PRO A 115 -3.71 -18.29 -13.41
C PRO A 115 -4.18 -17.88 -12.01
N GLU A 116 -5.48 -18.00 -11.72
CA GLU A 116 -6.06 -17.65 -10.40
C GLU A 116 -5.38 -18.35 -9.21
N VAL A 117 -4.85 -19.57 -9.40
CA VAL A 117 -4.11 -20.29 -8.36
C VAL A 117 -2.92 -19.50 -7.82
N GLU A 118 -2.37 -18.57 -8.61
CA GLU A 118 -1.23 -17.75 -8.21
C GLU A 118 -1.59 -16.75 -7.10
N TYR A 119 -2.85 -16.30 -7.04
CA TYR A 119 -3.30 -15.34 -6.02
C TYR A 119 -3.23 -15.90 -4.59
N SER A 120 -3.36 -17.21 -4.41
CA SER A 120 -3.23 -17.86 -3.11
C SER A 120 -1.88 -18.58 -2.91
N ALA A 121 -1.04 -18.63 -3.94
CA ALA A 121 0.20 -19.41 -3.91
C ALA A 121 1.23 -18.89 -2.88
N PHE A 122 1.13 -17.63 -2.43
CA PHE A 122 1.98 -17.09 -1.36
C PHE A 122 1.86 -17.91 -0.06
N LEU A 123 0.71 -18.52 0.22
CA LEU A 123 0.48 -19.35 1.40
C LEU A 123 1.31 -20.66 1.38
N HIS A 124 1.80 -21.08 0.21
CA HIS A 124 2.66 -22.28 0.10
C HIS A 124 4.12 -21.98 0.48
N TYR A 125 4.51 -20.71 0.58
CA TYR A 125 5.85 -20.31 0.98
C TYR A 125 5.88 -19.96 2.46
N LYS A 126 6.66 -20.71 3.25
CA LYS A 126 6.72 -20.54 4.71
C LYS A 126 6.97 -19.08 5.12
N ALA A 127 7.95 -18.42 4.50
CA ALA A 127 8.28 -17.03 4.84
C ALA A 127 7.13 -16.04 4.56
N MET A 128 6.39 -16.23 3.47
CA MET A 128 5.23 -15.39 3.14
C MET A 128 4.06 -15.67 4.08
N ARG A 129 3.80 -16.93 4.38
CA ARG A 129 2.76 -17.32 5.34
C ARG A 129 3.08 -16.85 6.76
N ASP A 130 4.30 -17.06 7.25
CA ASP A 130 4.72 -16.59 8.58
C ASP A 130 4.56 -15.06 8.70
N LYS A 131 4.86 -14.32 7.64
CA LYS A 131 4.63 -12.87 7.58
C LYS A 131 3.14 -12.55 7.63
N PHE A 132 2.32 -13.21 6.81
CA PHE A 132 0.88 -13.04 6.80
C PHE A 132 0.31 -13.26 8.20
N ASP A 133 0.66 -14.39 8.85
CA ASP A 133 0.22 -14.72 10.21
C ASP A 133 0.67 -13.65 11.23
N TYR A 134 1.91 -13.15 11.09
CA TYR A 134 2.42 -12.08 11.93
C TYR A 134 1.60 -10.79 11.79
N MET A 135 1.25 -10.40 10.56
CA MET A 135 0.48 -9.18 10.28
C MET A 135 -0.96 -9.26 10.84
N GLN A 136 -1.54 -10.47 10.98
CA GLN A 136 -2.85 -10.66 11.60
C GLN A 136 -2.85 -10.44 13.13
N GLY A 137 -1.68 -10.43 13.77
CA GLY A 137 -1.54 -10.30 15.23
C GLY A 137 -1.61 -8.86 15.75
N PHE A 138 -1.75 -7.85 14.88
CA PHE A 138 -1.78 -6.45 15.30
C PHE A 138 -3.18 -6.00 15.71
N SER A 139 -3.23 -5.04 16.64
CA SER A 139 -4.48 -4.47 17.16
C SER A 139 -4.30 -2.98 17.47
N ALA A 140 -5.40 -2.29 17.78
CA ALA A 140 -5.41 -0.89 18.22
C ALA A 140 -6.12 -0.71 19.57
N GLU A 141 -6.06 -1.71 20.45
CA GLU A 141 -6.78 -1.73 21.74
C GLU A 141 -6.07 -0.94 22.84
N SER A 142 -4.80 -0.63 22.69
CA SER A 142 -4.00 0.11 23.66
C SER A 142 -3.08 1.10 22.96
N LYS A 143 -2.63 2.14 23.67
CA LYS A 143 -1.64 3.10 23.13
C LYS A 143 -0.39 2.40 22.59
N ARG A 144 0.09 1.38 23.29
CA ARG A 144 1.24 0.59 22.85
C ARG A 144 0.94 -0.18 21.56
N SER A 145 -0.22 -0.84 21.45
CA SER A 145 -0.57 -1.58 20.25
C SER A 145 -0.81 -0.65 19.06
N ILE A 146 -1.43 0.52 19.26
CA ILE A 146 -1.56 1.57 18.24
C ILE A 146 -0.19 1.99 17.70
N ALA A 147 0.76 2.32 18.59
CA ALA A 147 2.11 2.71 18.20
C ALA A 147 2.85 1.60 17.42
N LEU A 148 2.76 0.35 17.90
CA LEU A 148 3.36 -0.79 17.20
C LEU A 148 2.74 -1.02 15.82
N THR A 149 1.43 -0.91 15.70
CA THR A 149 0.72 -1.06 14.43
C THR A 149 1.17 0.02 13.43
N MET A 150 1.24 1.29 13.85
CA MET A 150 1.76 2.37 13.01
C MET A 150 3.21 2.14 12.57
N ALA A 151 4.09 1.68 13.48
CA ALA A 151 5.48 1.42 13.15
C ALA A 151 5.61 0.27 12.13
N VAL A 152 4.87 -0.82 12.29
CA VAL A 152 4.98 -1.99 11.42
C VAL A 152 4.32 -1.75 10.06
N PHE A 153 3.09 -1.28 10.02
CA PHE A 153 2.40 -1.05 8.76
C PHE A 153 2.96 0.17 8.02
N GLY A 154 3.03 1.34 8.64
CA GLY A 154 3.42 2.57 7.98
C GLY A 154 4.92 2.65 7.67
N ALA A 155 5.80 2.30 8.60
CA ALA A 155 7.23 2.46 8.36
C ALA A 155 7.87 1.21 7.71
N PHE A 156 7.56 0.00 8.21
CA PHE A 156 8.22 -1.21 7.71
C PHE A 156 7.51 -1.83 6.52
N THR A 157 6.19 -1.90 6.49
CA THR A 157 5.46 -2.50 5.36
C THR A 157 5.43 -1.55 4.17
N GLU A 158 4.81 -0.38 4.32
CA GLU A 158 4.73 0.60 3.24
C GLU A 158 6.09 1.22 2.91
N GLY A 159 6.90 1.59 3.94
CA GLY A 159 8.15 2.34 3.76
C GLY A 159 9.36 1.52 3.36
N VAL A 160 9.45 0.24 3.72
CA VAL A 160 10.65 -0.59 3.43
C VAL A 160 10.31 -1.74 2.50
N GLN A 161 9.31 -2.52 2.82
CA GLN A 161 9.05 -3.79 2.16
C GLN A 161 8.47 -3.63 0.76
N LEU A 162 7.49 -2.74 0.58
CA LEU A 162 6.95 -2.41 -0.74
C LEU A 162 8.03 -1.76 -1.60
N PHE A 163 8.80 -0.81 -1.07
CA PHE A 163 9.87 -0.15 -1.82
C PHE A 163 10.98 -1.09 -2.28
N ALA A 164 11.34 -2.10 -1.49
CA ALA A 164 12.28 -3.12 -1.92
C ALA A 164 11.79 -3.88 -3.16
N SER A 165 10.49 -4.22 -3.17
CA SER A 165 9.85 -4.87 -4.32
C SER A 165 9.71 -3.93 -5.51
N PHE A 166 9.32 -2.66 -5.30
CA PHE A 166 9.24 -1.64 -6.35
C PHE A 166 10.59 -1.45 -7.04
N ALA A 167 11.70 -1.42 -6.29
CA ALA A 167 13.03 -1.29 -6.87
C ALA A 167 13.37 -2.43 -7.83
N VAL A 168 12.96 -3.66 -7.52
CA VAL A 168 13.13 -4.82 -8.42
C VAL A 168 12.24 -4.68 -9.66
N LEU A 169 10.95 -4.35 -9.48
CA LEU A 169 10.00 -4.22 -10.59
C LEU A 169 10.38 -3.09 -11.54
N LEU A 170 10.78 -1.92 -11.02
CA LEU A 170 11.19 -0.76 -11.81
C LEU A 170 12.49 -0.98 -12.59
N ASN A 171 13.22 -2.07 -12.32
CA ASN A 171 14.37 -2.42 -13.14
C ASN A 171 13.97 -2.92 -14.55
N PHE A 172 12.79 -3.53 -14.72
CA PHE A 172 12.34 -4.07 -16.01
C PHE A 172 12.12 -2.99 -17.08
N PRO A 173 11.45 -1.86 -16.82
CA PRO A 173 11.34 -0.76 -17.78
C PRO A 173 12.67 -0.19 -18.25
N ARG A 174 13.72 -0.24 -17.42
CA ARG A 174 15.10 0.17 -17.84
C ARG A 174 15.64 -0.66 -19.00
N PHE A 175 15.18 -1.89 -19.14
CA PHE A 175 15.52 -2.78 -20.24
C PHE A 175 14.41 -2.87 -21.31
N ASN A 176 13.52 -1.87 -21.32
CA ASN A 176 12.42 -1.76 -22.27
C ASN A 176 11.41 -2.92 -22.19
N LYS A 177 11.21 -3.49 -20.99
CA LYS A 177 10.27 -4.58 -20.69
C LYS A 177 9.26 -4.16 -19.65
N MET A 178 8.02 -4.68 -19.72
CA MET A 178 6.97 -4.51 -18.72
C MET A 178 6.72 -3.04 -18.34
N LYS A 179 6.55 -2.17 -19.33
CA LYS A 179 6.44 -0.72 -19.12
C LYS A 179 5.15 -0.30 -18.43
N GLY A 180 4.04 -0.97 -18.75
CA GLY A 180 2.77 -0.72 -18.08
C GLY A 180 2.82 -1.11 -16.61
N MET A 181 3.38 -2.28 -16.28
CA MET A 181 3.72 -2.65 -14.91
C MET A 181 4.58 -1.57 -14.25
N GLY A 182 5.62 -1.10 -14.94
CA GLY A 182 6.49 -0.05 -14.43
C GLY A 182 5.76 1.26 -14.13
N GLN A 183 4.75 1.61 -14.93
CA GLN A 183 3.91 2.78 -14.69
C GLN A 183 3.03 2.61 -13.44
N ILE A 184 2.37 1.44 -13.29
CA ILE A 184 1.60 1.10 -12.08
C ILE A 184 2.51 1.23 -10.84
N VAL A 185 3.68 0.59 -10.88
CA VAL A 185 4.63 0.61 -9.76
C VAL A 185 5.15 2.02 -9.45
N ALA A 186 5.41 2.84 -10.47
CA ALA A 186 5.86 4.22 -10.26
C ALA A 186 4.78 5.09 -9.58
N TRP A 187 3.51 4.91 -9.94
CA TRP A 187 2.41 5.61 -9.30
C TRP A 187 2.15 5.08 -7.89
N SER A 188 2.17 3.76 -7.67
CA SER A 188 2.10 3.18 -6.34
C SER A 188 3.23 3.69 -5.43
N ALA A 189 4.48 3.69 -5.89
CA ALA A 189 5.62 4.19 -5.11
C ALA A 189 5.50 5.68 -4.73
N ARG A 190 4.91 6.50 -5.60
CA ARG A 190 4.58 7.90 -5.30
C ARG A 190 3.55 8.00 -4.17
N ASP A 191 2.49 7.21 -4.25
CA ASP A 191 1.41 7.19 -3.27
C ASP A 191 1.93 6.65 -1.92
N GLU A 192 2.68 5.56 -1.91
CA GLU A 192 3.30 4.98 -0.72
C GLU A 192 4.32 5.92 -0.05
N THR A 193 4.97 6.78 -0.83
CA THR A 193 5.82 7.83 -0.26
C THR A 193 5.01 8.80 0.61
N LEU A 194 3.84 9.21 0.14
CA LEU A 194 2.94 10.09 0.90
C LEU A 194 2.37 9.36 2.12
N HIS A 195 1.92 8.11 1.97
CA HIS A 195 1.39 7.29 3.06
C HIS A 195 2.42 7.12 4.17
N THR A 196 3.60 6.61 3.84
CA THR A 196 4.70 6.39 4.78
C THR A 196 5.08 7.65 5.56
N LEU A 197 5.31 8.76 4.87
CA LEU A 197 5.69 10.02 5.52
C LEU A 197 4.58 10.54 6.45
N SER A 198 3.33 10.39 6.04
CA SER A 198 2.18 10.82 6.82
C SER A 198 1.94 9.95 8.05
N VAL A 199 2.07 8.62 7.92
CA VAL A 199 1.93 7.70 9.07
C VAL A 199 3.11 7.83 10.03
N ILE A 200 4.32 8.08 9.55
CA ILE A 200 5.46 8.42 10.42
C ILE A 200 5.16 9.71 11.21
N ARG A 201 4.63 10.74 10.58
CA ARG A 201 4.25 11.97 11.26
C ARG A 201 3.12 11.73 12.27
N LEU A 202 2.15 10.91 11.92
CA LEU A 202 1.08 10.50 12.83
C LEU A 202 1.64 9.77 14.05
N PHE A 203 2.58 8.85 13.84
CA PHE A 203 3.30 8.14 14.90
C PHE A 203 4.06 9.09 15.83
N GLN A 204 4.82 10.03 15.26
CA GLN A 204 5.56 11.04 16.05
C GLN A 204 4.60 11.89 16.90
N THR A 205 3.54 12.42 16.27
CA THR A 205 2.49 13.18 16.99
C THR A 205 1.86 12.34 18.08
N PHE A 206 1.55 11.08 17.82
CA PHE A 206 0.97 10.16 18.79
C PHE A 206 1.91 9.93 19.99
N THR A 207 3.20 9.72 19.74
CA THR A 207 4.18 9.48 20.83
C THR A 207 4.54 10.74 21.61
N GLU A 208 4.30 11.93 21.07
CA GLU A 208 4.44 13.20 21.78
C GLU A 208 3.25 13.47 22.71
N GLU A 209 2.06 12.98 22.35
CA GLU A 209 0.82 13.20 23.12
C GLU A 209 0.59 12.14 24.21
N TYR A 210 1.17 10.94 24.10
CA TYR A 210 0.85 9.77 24.92
C TYR A 210 2.06 9.02 25.48
#